data_88ce9d5b327707247b7ce3633e259a48
#
_entry.id   88ce9d5b327707247b7ce3633e259a48
#
_cell.length_a   1.000
_cell.length_b   1.000
_cell.length_c   1.000
_cell.angle_alpha   90.00
_cell.angle_beta   90.00
_cell.angle_gamma   90.00
#
_symmetry.space_group_name_H-M   'P 1'
#
loop_
_entity.id
_entity.type
_entity.pdbx_description
1 polymer ?
#
loop_
_entity_poly.entity_id
_entity_poly.type
_entity_poly.pdbx_seq_one_letter_code
_entity_poly.pdbx_strand_id
1 'polypeptide(L)'
;MNRQRFASVWDALEDTPEEAENMKLRSILMTALKSHLTRADMSQAQAAKLLGVTQPRVSDLMRGKINLFALDALVNMATSAGLHIEMRVSEPV
;
A
#
# COMPACT_ATOMS: atom_id res chain seq x y z
N MET A 1 7.97 -27.29 11.64
CA MET A 1 8.22 -26.96 11.40
C MET A 1 8.34 -26.62 11.14
N ASN A 2 8.18 -26.46 11.10
CA ASN A 2 8.39 -25.82 10.81
C ASN A 2 8.25 -25.15 10.06
N ARG A 3 7.75 -25.04 10.11
CA ARG A 3 7.76 -24.08 9.27
C ARG A 3 8.92 -23.28 9.06
N GLN A 4 9.19 -23.25 9.55
CA GLN A 4 10.05 -22.77 9.56
C GLN A 4 11.05 -22.86 9.23
N ARG A 5 11.22 -22.90 9.00
CA ARG A 5 12.05 -22.80 8.57
C ARG A 5 12.35 -22.73 7.74
N PHE A 6 12.26 -22.27 7.36
CA PHE A 6 12.31 -22.04 6.37
C PHE A 6 13.04 -22.14 5.55
N ALA A 7 12.95 -22.26 5.73
CA ALA A 7 13.36 -22.86 4.51
C ALA A 7 13.62 -21.85 3.43
N SER A 8 12.69 -21.02 3.16
CA SER A 8 12.89 -20.02 2.14
C SER A 8 12.71 -18.64 2.71
N VAL A 9 13.28 -17.67 2.02
CA VAL A 9 13.14 -16.27 2.39
C VAL A 9 11.66 -15.88 2.36
N TRP A 10 10.91 -16.50 1.47
CA TRP A 10 9.48 -16.22 1.38
C TRP A 10 8.74 -16.53 2.66
N ASP A 11 9.04 -17.67 3.25
CA ASP A 11 8.38 -18.05 4.48
C ASP A 11 8.69 -17.06 5.58
N ALA A 12 9.92 -16.58 5.61
CA ALA A 12 10.33 -15.62 6.62
C ALA A 12 9.63 -14.27 6.43
N LEU A 13 9.33 -13.92 5.18
CA LEU A 13 8.73 -12.61 4.89
C LEU A 13 7.24 -12.57 5.15
N GLU A 14 6.58 -13.71 5.03
CA GLU A 14 5.13 -13.75 5.15
C GLU A 14 4.70 -14.85 6.08
N ASP A 15 5.39 -14.95 7.21
CA ASP A 15 5.18 -16.07 8.10
C ASP A 15 4.02 -15.87 9.07
N THR A 16 3.39 -14.69 9.11
CA THR A 16 2.30 -14.48 10.04
C THR A 16 1.05 -14.02 9.32
N PRO A 17 -0.13 -14.45 9.83
CA PRO A 17 -1.39 -13.94 9.29
C PRO A 17 -1.52 -12.43 9.40
N GLU A 18 -0.95 -11.86 10.46
CA GLU A 18 -1.02 -10.41 10.65
C GLU A 18 -0.28 -9.68 9.55
N GLU A 19 0.91 -10.16 9.20
CA GLU A 19 1.69 -9.52 8.14
C GLU A 19 1.03 -9.70 6.78
N ALA A 20 0.47 -10.89 6.54
CA ALA A 20 -0.19 -11.15 5.27
C ALA A 20 -1.41 -10.26 5.10
N GLU A 21 -2.19 -10.08 6.16
CA GLU A 21 -3.38 -9.23 6.10
C GLU A 21 -2.98 -7.77 5.91
N ASN A 22 -1.97 -7.32 6.63
CA ASN A 22 -1.48 -5.95 6.50
C ASN A 22 -0.98 -5.69 5.08
N MET A 23 -0.22 -6.62 4.52
CA MET A 23 0.31 -6.49 3.16
C MET A 23 -0.83 -6.43 2.15
N LYS A 24 -1.86 -7.24 2.35
CA LYS A 24 -3.01 -7.26 1.46
C LYS A 24 -3.69 -5.90 1.44
N LEU A 25 -3.92 -5.31 2.62
CA LEU A 25 -4.58 -4.02 2.71
C LEU A 25 -3.73 -2.92 2.09
N ARG A 26 -2.43 -2.96 2.33
CA ARG A 26 -1.53 -1.99 1.71
C ARG A 26 -1.53 -2.10 0.19
N SER A 27 -1.57 -3.33 -0.31
CA SER A 27 -1.62 -3.55 -1.76
C SER A 27 -2.87 -2.95 -2.39
N ILE A 28 -4.01 -3.13 -1.72
CA ILE A 28 -5.28 -2.59 -2.22
C ILE A 28 -5.20 -1.07 -2.30
N LEU A 29 -4.72 -0.42 -1.24
CA LEU A 29 -4.65 1.03 -1.21
C LEU A 29 -3.62 1.56 -2.21
N MET A 30 -2.47 0.92 -2.30
CA MET A 30 -1.45 1.35 -3.25
C MET A 30 -1.95 1.23 -4.68
N THR A 31 -2.62 0.14 -5.02
CA THR A 31 -3.17 -0.06 -6.35
C THR A 31 -4.21 1.01 -6.67
N ALA A 32 -5.09 1.32 -5.71
CA ALA A 32 -6.12 2.33 -5.91
C ALA A 32 -5.48 3.71 -6.13
N LEU A 33 -4.46 4.05 -5.35
CA LEU A 33 -3.75 5.31 -5.51
C LEU A 33 -3.08 5.41 -6.87
N LYS A 34 -2.37 4.38 -7.27
CA LYS A 34 -1.68 4.37 -8.57
C LYS A 34 -2.69 4.53 -9.71
N SER A 35 -3.79 3.81 -9.65
CA SER A 35 -4.83 3.91 -10.66
C SER A 35 -5.41 5.32 -10.72
N HIS A 36 -5.69 5.89 -9.56
CA HIS A 36 -6.27 7.23 -9.49
C HIS A 36 -5.34 8.27 -10.13
N LEU A 37 -4.08 8.23 -9.75
CA LEU A 37 -3.10 9.19 -10.27
C LEU A 37 -2.89 9.01 -11.78
N THR A 38 -2.89 7.76 -12.24
CA THR A 38 -2.71 7.47 -13.66
C THR A 38 -3.90 7.99 -14.48
N ARG A 39 -5.12 7.75 -13.98
CA ARG A 39 -6.32 8.21 -14.69
C ARG A 39 -6.41 9.72 -14.72
N ALA A 40 -5.91 10.38 -13.67
CA ALA A 40 -5.90 11.84 -13.60
C ALA A 40 -4.78 12.46 -14.44
N ASP A 41 -3.89 11.62 -14.97
CA ASP A 41 -2.79 12.06 -15.83
C ASP A 41 -1.93 13.12 -15.15
N MET A 42 -1.65 12.91 -13.87
CA MET A 42 -0.88 13.85 -13.08
C MET A 42 0.61 13.63 -13.26
N SER A 43 1.35 14.73 -13.32
CA SER A 43 2.81 14.65 -13.19
C SER A 43 3.17 14.28 -11.77
N GLN A 44 4.42 13.82 -11.57
CA GLN A 44 4.86 13.51 -10.22
C GLN A 44 4.86 14.72 -9.31
N ALA A 45 5.14 15.91 -9.86
CA ALA A 45 5.10 17.13 -9.07
C ALA A 45 3.68 17.44 -8.62
N GLN A 46 2.70 17.29 -9.51
CA GLN A 46 1.30 17.52 -9.16
C GLN A 46 0.83 16.53 -8.13
N ALA A 47 1.18 15.27 -8.31
CA ALA A 47 0.80 14.22 -7.36
C ALA A 47 1.42 14.47 -5.99
N ALA A 48 2.67 14.90 -5.96
CA ALA A 48 3.33 15.19 -4.69
C ALA A 48 2.58 16.27 -3.91
N LYS A 49 2.14 17.30 -4.61
CA LYS A 49 1.36 18.38 -3.97
C LYS A 49 0.02 17.85 -3.47
N LEU A 50 -0.67 17.08 -4.30
CA LEU A 50 -1.97 16.54 -3.94
C LEU A 50 -1.88 15.64 -2.72
N LEU A 51 -0.88 14.76 -2.69
CA LEU A 51 -0.74 13.77 -1.63
C LEU A 51 -0.02 14.32 -0.40
N GLY A 52 0.58 15.51 -0.51
CA GLY A 52 1.31 16.09 0.61
C GLY A 52 2.62 15.37 0.89
N VAL A 53 3.27 14.85 -0.12
CA VAL A 53 4.54 14.12 0.02
C VAL A 53 5.54 14.66 -0.99
N THR A 54 6.78 14.17 -0.92
CA THR A 54 7.82 14.57 -1.86
C THR A 54 7.70 13.84 -3.17
N GLN A 55 8.33 14.38 -4.22
CA GLN A 55 8.32 13.70 -5.51
C GLN A 55 9.00 12.33 -5.48
N PRO A 56 10.15 12.16 -4.78
CA PRO A 56 10.71 10.81 -4.67
C PRO A 56 9.74 9.82 -4.02
N ARG A 57 8.91 10.30 -3.09
CA ARG A 57 7.92 9.45 -2.45
C ARG A 57 6.86 9.03 -3.46
N VAL A 58 6.43 9.95 -4.33
CA VAL A 58 5.50 9.61 -5.41
C VAL A 58 6.13 8.59 -6.35
N SER A 59 7.40 8.77 -6.68
CA SER A 59 8.10 7.82 -7.54
C SER A 59 8.10 6.42 -6.93
N ASP A 60 8.39 6.33 -5.63
CA ASP A 60 8.37 5.04 -4.94
C ASP A 60 6.99 4.41 -4.96
N LEU A 61 5.96 5.23 -4.80
CA LEU A 61 4.58 4.75 -4.85
C LEU A 61 4.26 4.17 -6.23
N MET A 62 4.57 4.93 -7.27
CA MET A 62 4.24 4.51 -8.63
C MET A 62 5.03 3.29 -9.07
N ARG A 63 6.20 3.07 -8.47
CA ARG A 63 7.01 1.88 -8.75
C ARG A 63 6.59 0.69 -7.91
N GLY A 64 5.59 0.86 -7.05
CA GLY A 64 5.04 -0.24 -6.29
C GLY A 64 5.91 -0.70 -5.14
N LYS A 65 6.75 0.16 -4.60
CA LYS A 65 7.65 -0.20 -3.50
C LYS A 65 6.91 -0.27 -2.18
N ILE A 66 6.10 -1.30 -2.06
CA ILE A 66 5.13 -1.42 -0.98
C ILE A 66 5.77 -1.43 0.41
N ASN A 67 7.00 -1.92 0.50
CA ASN A 67 7.67 -2.00 1.80
C ASN A 67 8.04 -0.63 2.36
N LEU A 68 7.97 0.40 1.54
CA LEU A 68 8.28 1.76 1.97
C LEU A 68 7.05 2.51 2.46
N PHE A 69 5.87 1.88 2.44
CA PHE A 69 4.61 2.55 2.78
C PHE A 69 3.88 1.79 3.86
N ALA A 70 3.74 2.41 5.03
CA ALA A 70 2.91 1.86 6.09
C ALA A 70 1.44 2.04 5.72
N LEU A 71 0.58 1.23 6.34
CA LEU A 71 -0.84 1.27 6.05
C LEU A 71 -1.43 2.65 6.31
N ASP A 72 -1.09 3.25 7.46
CA ASP A 72 -1.63 4.57 7.79
C ASP A 72 -1.17 5.64 6.81
N ALA A 73 0.06 5.55 6.31
CA ALA A 73 0.54 6.49 5.30
C ALA A 73 -0.29 6.39 4.03
N LEU A 74 -0.62 5.16 3.62
CA LEU A 74 -1.44 4.96 2.43
C LEU A 74 -2.87 5.47 2.63
N VAL A 75 -3.42 5.27 3.83
CA VAL A 75 -4.74 5.82 4.15
C VAL A 75 -4.72 7.34 4.05
N ASN A 76 -3.69 7.97 4.61
CA ASN A 76 -3.58 9.43 4.58
C ASN A 76 -3.46 9.93 3.14
N MET A 77 -2.66 9.26 2.32
CA MET A 77 -2.49 9.66 0.93
C MET A 77 -3.78 9.49 0.14
N ALA A 78 -4.50 8.41 0.37
CA ALA A 78 -5.78 8.19 -0.30
C ALA A 78 -6.78 9.29 0.06
N THR A 79 -6.85 9.65 1.32
CA THR A 79 -7.74 10.71 1.78
C THR A 79 -7.34 12.04 1.15
N SER A 80 -6.06 12.35 1.12
CA SER A 80 -5.57 13.58 0.50
C SER A 80 -5.89 13.63 -0.99
N ALA A 81 -5.93 12.48 -1.64
CA ALA A 81 -6.25 12.39 -3.06
C ALA A 81 -7.75 12.49 -3.33
N GLY A 82 -8.56 12.56 -2.29
CA GLY A 82 -10.01 12.63 -2.45
C GLY A 82 -10.67 11.28 -2.57
N LEU A 83 -9.93 10.21 -2.32
CA LEU A 83 -10.51 8.86 -2.35
C LEU A 83 -11.20 8.59 -1.03
N HIS A 84 -12.31 7.88 -1.12
CA HIS A 84 -13.05 7.46 0.07
C HIS A 84 -12.81 5.98 0.29
N ILE A 85 -12.45 5.64 1.53
CA ILE A 85 -12.15 4.25 1.89
C ILE A 85 -13.32 3.70 2.66
N GLU A 86 -13.84 2.57 2.20
CA GLU A 86 -14.84 1.82 2.92
C GLU A 86 -14.24 0.50 3.33
N MET A 87 -14.50 0.11 4.56
CA MET A 87 -13.91 -1.09 5.10
C MET A 87 -15.00 -1.98 5.68
N ARG A 88 -14.88 -3.27 5.41
CA ARG A 88 -15.77 -4.26 6.01
C ARG A 88 -14.92 -5.24 6.79
N VAL A 89 -15.28 -5.43 8.04
CA VAL A 89 -14.63 -6.42 8.90
C VAL A 89 -15.68 -7.46 9.24
N SER A 90 -15.33 -8.73 9.01
CA SER A 90 -16.26 -9.82 9.26
C SER A 90 -15.57 -10.90 10.04
N GLU A 91 -16.37 -11.68 10.76
CA GLU A 91 -15.85 -12.83 11.48
C GLU A 91 -15.93 -14.04 10.58
N PRO A 92 -14.89 -14.89 10.59
CA PRO A 92 -14.96 -16.14 9.81
C PRO A 92 -16.01 -17.06 10.41
N VAL A 93 -16.62 -17.81 9.54
CA VAL A 93 -17.68 -18.73 9.96
C VAL A 93 -17.11 -20.00 10.54
#